data_260cfbd3d7088749bf8e3fc3f7692d4e
#
_entry.id   260cfbd3d7088749bf8e3fc3f7692d4e
#
_cell.length_a   1.000
_cell.length_b   1.000
_cell.length_c   1.000
_cell.angle_alpha   90.00
_cell.angle_beta   90.00
_cell.angle_gamma   90.00
#
_symmetry.space_group_name_H-M   'P 1'
#
loop_
_entity.id
_entity.type
_entity.pdbx_description
1 polymer ?
#
loop_
_entity_poly.entity_id
_entity_poly.type
_entity_poly.pdbx_seq_one_letter_code
_entity_poly.pdbx_strand_id
1 'polypeptide(L)'
;MRTTKKIVSAVLAACMLASTAVVSSFAATADDSSAVSSDYARDNSYTKAAEDIDAQYAYSGNDLGVTYTKDATTFKVWSPTATGVKLNIFTKGSDDEQGASKVASYTLEKMLVDGEWNGVWTITLVGEWKDYYYTYSVTTTDTTHIGSDATKTYETQDVYSTATGVNGKRSMIVDLDETDPEGWSNDNHVLLDKSTKSSVWELHIKDFSYDKASGVSDANRGKYLAFTESGTTLNGEGKVSTCIDYLKELGVTTVQ
;
A
#
# COMPACT_ATOMS: atom_id res chain seq x y z
N MET A 1 -14.78 12.70 -49.36
CA MET A 1 -13.90 11.76 -48.68
C MET A 1 -12.41 12.12 -48.66
N ARG A 2 -11.84 12.90 -49.54
CA ARG A 2 -10.42 13.32 -49.52
C ARG A 2 -10.12 14.49 -48.59
N THR A 3 -11.07 15.37 -48.31
CA THR A 3 -10.90 16.57 -47.45
C THR A 3 -10.89 16.24 -45.94
N THR A 4 -11.69 15.28 -45.55
CA THR A 4 -11.79 14.86 -44.13
C THR A 4 -10.50 14.17 -43.60
N LYS A 5 -9.82 13.40 -44.47
CA LYS A 5 -8.53 12.76 -44.11
C LYS A 5 -7.39 13.76 -43.92
N LYS A 6 -7.40 14.88 -44.65
CA LYS A 6 -6.37 15.92 -44.50
C LYS A 6 -6.55 16.74 -43.22
N ILE A 7 -7.79 16.96 -42.79
CA ILE A 7 -8.07 17.71 -41.53
C ILE A 7 -7.69 16.86 -40.33
N VAL A 8 -7.98 15.56 -40.31
CA VAL A 8 -7.60 14.67 -39.21
C VAL A 8 -6.08 14.54 -39.10
N SER A 9 -5.35 14.44 -40.21
CA SER A 9 -3.87 14.42 -40.17
C SER A 9 -3.25 15.73 -39.68
N ALA A 10 -3.86 16.87 -40.00
CA ALA A 10 -3.37 18.17 -39.56
C ALA A 10 -3.62 18.40 -38.05
N VAL A 11 -4.75 17.93 -37.54
CA VAL A 11 -5.06 18.00 -36.09
C VAL A 11 -4.16 17.08 -35.28
N LEU A 12 -3.89 15.85 -35.74
CA LEU A 12 -2.93 14.95 -35.07
C LEU A 12 -1.50 15.52 -35.06
N ALA A 13 -1.06 16.11 -36.17
CA ALA A 13 0.26 16.74 -36.26
C ALA A 13 0.37 17.97 -35.34
N ALA A 14 -0.70 18.76 -35.19
CA ALA A 14 -0.73 19.90 -34.27
C ALA A 14 -0.73 19.46 -32.81
N CYS A 15 -1.41 18.36 -32.44
CA CYS A 15 -1.36 17.80 -31.11
C CYS A 15 0.00 17.22 -30.75
N MET A 16 0.70 16.57 -31.71
CA MET A 16 2.06 16.08 -31.46
C MET A 16 3.09 17.23 -31.32
N LEU A 17 2.94 18.30 -32.09
CA LEU A 17 3.79 19.49 -31.97
C LEU A 17 3.55 20.26 -30.68
N ALA A 18 2.30 20.30 -30.18
CA ALA A 18 1.99 20.92 -28.90
C ALA A 18 2.54 20.08 -27.72
N SER A 19 2.52 18.75 -27.81
CA SER A 19 3.08 17.89 -26.78
C SER A 19 4.62 17.95 -26.73
N THR A 20 5.29 18.06 -27.86
CA THR A 20 6.75 18.24 -27.90
C THR A 20 7.20 19.62 -27.44
N ALA A 21 6.40 20.67 -27.72
CA ALA A 21 6.70 22.03 -27.23
C ALA A 21 6.54 22.17 -25.70
N VAL A 22 5.56 21.43 -25.12
CA VAL A 22 5.39 21.38 -23.65
C VAL A 22 6.53 20.61 -22.97
N VAL A 23 6.98 19.49 -23.57
CA VAL A 23 8.10 18.72 -23.02
C VAL A 23 9.42 19.50 -23.16
N SER A 24 9.63 20.23 -24.25
CA SER A 24 10.84 21.06 -24.41
C SER A 24 10.85 22.29 -23.49
N SER A 25 9.69 22.84 -23.14
CA SER A 25 9.63 23.94 -22.15
C SER A 25 9.89 23.46 -20.71
N PHE A 26 9.49 22.21 -20.38
CA PHE A 26 9.86 21.61 -19.09
C PHE A 26 11.34 21.22 -19.01
N ALA A 27 11.95 20.75 -20.10
CA ALA A 27 13.36 20.43 -20.12
C ALA A 27 14.27 21.68 -20.13
N ALA A 28 13.82 22.80 -20.71
CA ALA A 28 14.59 24.05 -20.71
C ALA A 28 14.52 24.79 -19.36
N THR A 29 13.53 24.49 -18.51
CA THR A 29 13.44 25.05 -17.15
C THR A 29 14.17 24.21 -16.10
N ALA A 30 14.62 23.02 -16.43
CA ALA A 30 15.37 22.15 -15.49
C ALA A 30 16.85 22.52 -15.35
N ASP A 31 17.41 23.37 -16.25
CA ASP A 31 18.83 23.73 -16.25
C ASP A 31 19.10 25.13 -15.69
N ASP A 32 18.07 25.88 -15.30
CA ASP A 32 18.21 27.14 -14.59
C ASP A 32 18.00 26.96 -13.08
N SER A 33 18.95 26.27 -12.45
CA SER A 33 19.00 26.12 -10.99
C SER A 33 19.22 27.44 -10.24
N SER A 34 19.37 28.57 -10.96
CA SER A 34 19.57 29.90 -10.39
C SER A 34 18.29 30.76 -10.35
N ALA A 35 17.18 30.32 -10.95
CA ALA A 35 15.95 31.09 -11.07
C ALA A 35 14.74 30.51 -10.33
N VAL A 36 14.95 29.57 -9.40
CA VAL A 36 13.91 29.28 -8.41
C VAL A 36 13.89 30.48 -7.47
N SER A 37 12.88 31.35 -7.64
CA SER A 37 12.72 32.50 -6.79
C SER A 37 12.70 32.04 -5.32
N SER A 38 13.24 32.88 -4.43
CA SER A 38 13.24 32.65 -2.98
C SER A 38 11.86 32.34 -2.38
N ASP A 39 10.79 32.59 -3.14
CA ASP A 39 9.40 32.35 -2.74
C ASP A 39 9.00 30.87 -2.77
N TYR A 40 9.78 30.01 -3.43
CA TYR A 40 9.67 28.54 -3.39
C TYR A 40 10.82 27.86 -2.65
N ALA A 41 11.68 28.62 -1.99
CA ALA A 41 12.58 28.03 -1.01
C ALA A 41 11.68 27.34 0.04
N ARG A 42 11.61 25.99 0.00
CA ARG A 42 10.95 25.21 1.05
C ARG A 42 11.47 25.75 2.37
N ASP A 43 10.56 26.17 3.22
CA ASP A 43 10.91 26.48 4.60
C ASP A 43 11.61 25.25 5.18
N ASN A 44 12.94 25.29 5.22
CA ASN A 44 13.77 24.20 5.70
C ASN A 44 13.57 23.93 7.20
N SER A 45 12.78 24.76 7.89
CA SER A 45 12.47 24.58 9.31
C SER A 45 11.77 23.24 9.58
N TYR A 46 10.85 22.83 8.71
CA TYR A 46 10.17 21.53 8.84
C TYR A 46 11.12 20.35 8.56
N THR A 47 11.98 20.47 7.55
CA THR A 47 12.98 19.43 7.22
C THR A 47 13.95 19.27 8.39
N LYS A 48 14.48 20.38 8.92
CA LYS A 48 15.38 20.34 10.07
C LYS A 48 14.70 19.78 11.32
N ALA A 49 13.47 20.15 11.60
CA ALA A 49 12.72 19.61 12.74
C ALA A 49 12.49 18.10 12.60
N ALA A 50 12.23 17.57 11.40
CA ALA A 50 12.12 16.15 11.15
C ALA A 50 13.46 15.43 11.34
N GLU A 51 14.56 15.99 10.81
CA GLU A 51 15.91 15.46 11.01
C GLU A 51 16.33 15.43 12.48
N ASP A 52 15.98 16.44 13.25
CA ASP A 52 16.27 16.51 14.70
C ASP A 52 15.46 15.43 15.47
N ILE A 53 14.19 15.18 15.08
CA ILE A 53 13.35 14.13 15.65
C ILE A 53 13.93 12.74 15.28
N ASP A 54 14.30 12.52 14.03
CA ASP A 54 14.87 11.26 13.56
C ASP A 54 16.21 10.96 14.27
N ALA A 55 17.05 11.98 14.46
CA ALA A 55 18.32 11.84 15.17
C ALA A 55 18.12 11.54 16.66
N GLN A 56 17.12 12.16 17.30
CA GLN A 56 16.84 12.00 18.72
C GLN A 56 16.15 10.66 19.04
N TYR A 57 15.27 10.20 18.13
CA TYR A 57 14.41 9.04 18.37
C TYR A 57 14.65 7.92 17.38
N ALA A 58 15.87 7.80 16.85
CA ALA A 58 16.21 6.74 15.92
C ALA A 58 15.93 5.34 16.52
N TYR A 59 15.15 4.55 15.79
CA TYR A 59 14.89 3.16 16.15
C TYR A 59 15.48 2.24 15.07
N SER A 60 16.44 1.41 15.47
CA SER A 60 17.15 0.48 14.57
C SER A 60 16.59 -0.94 14.59
N GLY A 61 15.54 -1.21 15.37
CA GLY A 61 14.86 -2.51 15.39
C GLY A 61 14.06 -2.75 14.11
N ASN A 62 13.77 -4.01 13.84
CA ASN A 62 12.98 -4.47 12.69
C ASN A 62 11.63 -5.07 13.10
N ASP A 63 11.14 -4.75 14.29
CA ASP A 63 9.98 -5.35 14.93
C ASP A 63 8.87 -4.34 15.27
N LEU A 64 8.81 -3.22 14.51
CA LEU A 64 7.65 -2.33 14.54
C LEU A 64 6.43 -3.02 13.92
N GLY A 65 5.26 -2.67 14.41
CA GLY A 65 4.01 -3.32 14.08
C GLY A 65 3.60 -4.36 15.11
N VAL A 66 3.04 -5.48 14.66
CA VAL A 66 2.58 -6.56 15.51
C VAL A 66 3.49 -7.77 15.39
N THR A 67 3.92 -8.29 16.54
CA THR A 67 4.58 -9.60 16.66
C THR A 67 3.64 -10.54 17.39
N TYR A 68 3.11 -11.52 16.66
CA TYR A 68 2.14 -12.49 17.17
C TYR A 68 2.84 -13.80 17.60
N THR A 69 2.38 -14.34 18.70
CA THR A 69 2.54 -15.74 19.10
C THR A 69 1.24 -16.24 19.73
N LYS A 70 1.06 -17.57 19.87
CA LYS A 70 -0.15 -18.14 20.50
C LYS A 70 -0.30 -17.75 21.98
N ASP A 71 0.81 -17.43 22.64
CA ASP A 71 0.81 -17.11 24.08
C ASP A 71 0.70 -15.60 24.33
N ALA A 72 1.15 -14.77 23.40
CA ALA A 72 1.17 -13.31 23.57
C ALA A 72 1.31 -12.59 22.22
N THR A 73 0.79 -11.38 22.16
CA THR A 73 0.95 -10.47 21.01
C THR A 73 1.56 -9.17 21.48
N THR A 74 2.67 -8.78 20.88
CA THR A 74 3.36 -7.50 21.14
C THR A 74 3.07 -6.51 20.03
N PHE A 75 2.72 -5.30 20.43
CA PHE A 75 2.45 -4.18 19.54
C PHE A 75 3.52 -3.11 19.77
N LYS A 76 4.10 -2.61 18.68
CA LYS A 76 5.08 -1.52 18.69
C LYS A 76 4.78 -0.52 17.61
N VAL A 77 4.70 0.76 17.98
CA VAL A 77 4.52 1.85 17.03
C VAL A 77 5.49 2.99 17.35
N TRP A 78 6.22 3.44 16.33
CA TRP A 78 7.09 4.60 16.45
C TRP A 78 6.27 5.87 16.25
N SER A 79 6.16 6.68 17.27
CA SER A 79 5.42 7.93 17.28
C SER A 79 6.03 8.91 18.29
N PRO A 80 7.19 9.49 17.97
CA PRO A 80 7.99 10.28 18.94
C PRO A 80 7.33 11.60 19.34
N THR A 81 6.44 12.13 18.53
CA THR A 81 5.70 13.37 18.84
C THR A 81 4.39 13.12 19.59
N ALA A 82 4.00 11.87 19.78
CA ALA A 82 2.80 11.54 20.53
C ALA A 82 2.97 11.79 22.04
N THR A 83 1.93 12.32 22.66
CA THR A 83 1.84 12.46 24.12
C THR A 83 1.17 11.27 24.78
N GLY A 84 0.52 10.40 24.01
CA GLY A 84 -0.09 9.15 24.45
C GLY A 84 -0.57 8.32 23.27
N VAL A 85 -0.49 7.00 23.42
CA VAL A 85 -0.99 6.05 22.42
C VAL A 85 -1.84 4.99 23.14
N LYS A 86 -3.01 4.67 22.57
CA LYS A 86 -3.85 3.55 22.99
C LYS A 86 -4.03 2.57 21.86
N LEU A 87 -4.00 1.29 22.17
CA LEU A 87 -4.39 0.20 21.31
C LEU A 87 -5.89 -0.08 21.50
N ASN A 88 -6.64 -0.14 20.43
CA ASN A 88 -8.04 -0.55 20.43
C ASN A 88 -8.17 -1.89 19.72
N ILE A 89 -8.82 -2.88 20.33
CA ILE A 89 -9.02 -4.22 19.79
C ILE A 89 -10.48 -4.40 19.40
N PHE A 90 -10.72 -5.04 18.24
CA PHE A 90 -12.04 -5.25 17.67
C PHE A 90 -12.20 -6.69 17.16
N THR A 91 -13.45 -7.15 17.12
CA THR A 91 -13.81 -8.48 16.59
C THR A 91 -13.84 -8.54 15.06
N LYS A 92 -13.99 -7.37 14.37
CA LYS A 92 -14.13 -7.28 12.91
C LYS A 92 -13.32 -6.12 12.33
N GLY A 93 -13.04 -6.20 11.04
CA GLY A 93 -12.26 -5.23 10.31
C GLY A 93 -12.97 -3.90 10.04
N SER A 94 -14.31 -3.86 10.19
CA SER A 94 -15.15 -2.67 10.03
C SER A 94 -16.36 -2.74 10.96
N ASP A 95 -16.90 -1.58 11.35
CA ASP A 95 -18.16 -1.50 12.12
C ASP A 95 -19.37 -1.93 11.30
N ASP A 96 -19.27 -1.95 9.97
CA ASP A 96 -20.34 -2.37 9.07
C ASP A 96 -20.50 -3.91 9.00
N GLU A 97 -19.57 -4.67 9.57
CA GLU A 97 -19.62 -6.13 9.57
C GLU A 97 -20.48 -6.67 10.71
N GLN A 98 -21.25 -7.73 10.43
CA GLN A 98 -22.09 -8.37 11.45
C GLN A 98 -21.24 -8.90 12.60
N GLY A 99 -21.61 -8.53 13.84
CA GLY A 99 -20.90 -8.91 15.05
C GLY A 99 -19.66 -8.05 15.33
N ALA A 100 -19.54 -6.91 14.65
CA ALA A 100 -18.49 -5.95 14.95
C ALA A 100 -18.66 -5.35 16.34
N SER A 101 -17.61 -5.40 17.14
CA SER A 101 -17.58 -4.78 18.47
C SER A 101 -16.16 -4.42 18.85
N LYS A 102 -16.00 -3.37 19.65
CA LYS A 102 -14.74 -3.06 20.32
C LYS A 102 -14.65 -3.95 21.57
N VAL A 103 -13.57 -4.73 21.64
CA VAL A 103 -13.33 -5.68 22.73
C VAL A 103 -12.68 -4.99 23.92
N ALA A 104 -11.63 -4.19 23.65
CA ALA A 104 -10.84 -3.56 24.69
C ALA A 104 -10.09 -2.33 24.18
N SER A 105 -9.60 -1.52 25.10
CA SER A 105 -8.62 -0.47 24.86
C SER A 105 -7.52 -0.54 25.92
N TYR A 106 -6.27 -0.48 25.48
CA TYR A 106 -5.09 -0.54 26.35
C TYR A 106 -4.22 0.70 26.09
N THR A 107 -3.63 1.25 27.16
CA THR A 107 -2.65 2.32 27.02
C THR A 107 -1.28 1.69 26.79
N LEU A 108 -0.56 2.16 25.77
CA LEU A 108 0.81 1.75 25.51
C LEU A 108 1.78 2.49 26.42
N GLU A 109 2.91 1.86 26.69
CA GLU A 109 4.01 2.42 27.44
C GLU A 109 5.14 2.84 26.49
N LYS A 110 5.95 3.80 26.93
CA LYS A 110 7.16 4.21 26.23
C LYS A 110 8.22 3.11 26.35
N MET A 111 8.77 2.67 25.22
CA MET A 111 9.86 1.70 25.21
C MET A 111 11.18 2.42 25.56
N LEU A 112 11.79 2.03 26.66
CA LEU A 112 13.07 2.59 27.08
C LEU A 112 14.21 1.62 26.74
N VAL A 113 15.31 2.15 26.21
CA VAL A 113 16.56 1.46 25.97
C VAL A 113 17.63 2.22 26.74
N ASP A 114 18.32 1.54 27.67
CA ASP A 114 19.30 2.15 28.58
C ASP A 114 18.76 3.36 29.37
N GLY A 115 17.45 3.35 29.65
CA GLY A 115 16.76 4.43 30.37
C GLY A 115 16.25 5.57 29.49
N GLU A 116 16.61 5.60 28.21
CA GLU A 116 16.20 6.64 27.25
C GLU A 116 15.07 6.14 26.36
N TRP A 117 14.13 7.03 26.06
CA TRP A 117 13.03 6.71 25.15
C TRP A 117 13.45 6.92 23.67
N ASN A 118 13.19 5.91 22.86
CA ASN A 118 13.54 5.87 21.44
C ASN A 118 12.37 6.19 20.48
N GLY A 119 11.31 6.84 20.98
CA GLY A 119 10.14 7.20 20.17
C GLY A 119 9.11 6.08 20.00
N VAL A 120 9.40 4.86 20.47
CA VAL A 120 8.51 3.69 20.35
C VAL A 120 7.56 3.60 21.53
N TRP A 121 6.30 3.35 21.24
CA TRP A 121 5.26 2.96 22.17
C TRP A 121 5.01 1.46 22.04
N THR A 122 4.86 0.75 23.15
CA THR A 122 4.73 -0.71 23.15
C THR A 122 3.74 -1.21 24.17
N ILE A 123 3.16 -2.38 23.89
CA ILE A 123 2.40 -3.21 24.85
C ILE A 123 2.47 -4.66 24.41
N THR A 124 2.51 -5.57 25.38
CA THR A 124 2.34 -7.01 25.15
C THR A 124 1.08 -7.48 25.84
N LEU A 125 0.18 -8.08 25.07
CA LEU A 125 -1.05 -8.70 25.56
C LEU A 125 -0.85 -10.21 25.64
N VAL A 126 -1.05 -10.79 26.82
CA VAL A 126 -1.02 -12.23 27.03
C VAL A 126 -2.29 -12.87 26.48
N GLY A 127 -2.17 -14.06 25.87
CA GLY A 127 -3.26 -14.82 25.30
C GLY A 127 -3.29 -14.80 23.77
N GLU A 128 -4.28 -15.51 23.22
CA GLU A 128 -4.50 -15.70 21.79
C GLU A 128 -5.27 -14.52 21.21
N TRP A 129 -4.63 -13.74 20.34
CA TRP A 129 -5.22 -12.58 19.71
C TRP A 129 -5.29 -12.68 18.18
N LYS A 130 -4.98 -13.82 17.60
CA LYS A 130 -5.11 -14.04 16.16
C LYS A 130 -6.55 -13.78 15.71
N ASP A 131 -6.71 -13.27 14.49
CA ASP A 131 -7.97 -12.93 13.85
C ASP A 131 -8.75 -11.76 14.49
N TYR A 132 -8.20 -11.10 15.50
CA TYR A 132 -8.69 -9.82 15.97
C TYR A 132 -8.14 -8.68 15.12
N TYR A 133 -8.83 -7.55 15.16
CA TYR A 133 -8.46 -6.34 14.47
C TYR A 133 -8.09 -5.25 15.47
N TYR A 134 -7.25 -4.31 15.03
CA TYR A 134 -6.83 -3.24 15.92
C TYR A 134 -6.62 -1.91 15.20
N THR A 135 -6.68 -0.83 15.99
CA THR A 135 -6.27 0.53 15.63
C THR A 135 -5.45 1.13 16.76
N TYR A 136 -4.74 2.20 16.44
CA TYR A 136 -4.15 3.07 17.46
C TYR A 136 -4.97 4.36 17.58
N SER A 137 -5.21 4.81 18.84
CA SER A 137 -5.61 6.17 19.14
C SER A 137 -4.36 6.95 19.55
N VAL A 138 -3.86 7.80 18.66
CA VAL A 138 -2.65 8.59 18.85
C VAL A 138 -3.02 10.00 19.29
N THR A 139 -2.54 10.42 20.44
CA THR A 139 -2.75 11.76 20.99
C THR A 139 -1.51 12.60 20.75
N THR A 140 -1.68 13.73 20.08
CA THR A 140 -0.60 14.68 19.78
C THR A 140 -1.00 16.09 20.22
N THR A 141 -0.02 16.96 20.43
CA THR A 141 -0.26 18.39 20.58
C THR A 141 0.01 19.06 19.23
N ASP A 142 -1.01 19.67 18.64
CA ASP A 142 -0.88 20.40 17.39
C ASP A 142 -0.23 21.77 17.67
N THR A 143 1.04 21.88 17.35
CA THR A 143 1.81 23.13 17.46
C THR A 143 1.92 23.87 16.13
N THR A 144 1.37 23.31 15.03
CA THR A 144 1.54 23.85 13.68
C THR A 144 0.56 24.98 13.35
N HIS A 145 -0.54 25.10 14.08
CA HIS A 145 -1.51 26.17 13.94
C HIS A 145 -1.29 27.24 15.01
N ILE A 146 -0.94 28.45 14.60
CA ILE A 146 -0.74 29.58 15.48
C ILE A 146 -1.97 29.74 16.37
N GLY A 147 -1.78 29.57 17.68
CA GLY A 147 -2.78 29.80 18.72
C GLY A 147 -3.59 28.58 19.17
N SER A 148 -3.21 27.36 18.78
CA SER A 148 -3.84 26.16 19.32
C SER A 148 -2.80 25.19 19.89
N ASP A 149 -2.58 25.24 21.20
CA ASP A 149 -1.99 24.14 21.96
C ASP A 149 -3.00 22.99 22.15
N ALA A 150 -3.87 22.78 21.17
CA ALA A 150 -4.96 21.83 21.28
C ALA A 150 -4.42 20.42 21.14
N THR A 151 -4.49 19.66 22.21
CA THR A 151 -4.28 18.21 22.18
C THR A 151 -5.39 17.54 21.40
N LYS A 152 -5.02 16.78 20.36
CA LYS A 152 -5.95 16.03 19.50
C LYS A 152 -5.63 14.56 19.55
N THR A 153 -6.66 13.72 19.46
CA THR A 153 -6.53 12.27 19.37
C THR A 153 -7.11 11.82 18.04
N TYR A 154 -6.31 11.08 17.28
CA TYR A 154 -6.70 10.50 16.01
C TYR A 154 -6.71 8.98 16.13
N GLU A 155 -7.76 8.34 15.64
CA GLU A 155 -7.78 6.88 15.49
C GLU A 155 -7.29 6.51 14.09
N THR A 156 -6.32 5.62 14.01
CA THR A 156 -5.67 5.20 12.75
C THR A 156 -5.31 3.72 12.79
N GLN A 157 -5.23 3.10 11.62
CA GLN A 157 -4.60 1.80 11.49
C GLN A 157 -3.08 1.91 11.70
N ASP A 158 -2.44 0.77 11.89
CA ASP A 158 -0.99 0.66 12.02
C ASP A 158 -0.32 0.84 10.66
N VAL A 159 0.67 1.73 10.57
CA VAL A 159 1.45 1.94 9.33
C VAL A 159 2.35 0.75 9.00
N TYR A 160 2.64 -0.11 9.98
CA TYR A 160 3.43 -1.33 9.82
C TYR A 160 2.55 -2.58 9.66
N SER A 161 1.26 -2.42 9.39
CA SER A 161 0.31 -3.52 9.26
C SER A 161 0.66 -4.41 8.08
N THR A 162 0.78 -5.72 8.31
CA THR A 162 0.98 -6.75 7.28
C THR A 162 -0.33 -7.32 6.76
N ALA A 163 -1.42 -7.13 7.51
CA ALA A 163 -2.75 -7.54 7.11
C ALA A 163 -3.79 -6.52 7.59
N THR A 164 -4.86 -6.34 6.82
CA THR A 164 -5.91 -5.37 7.11
C THR A 164 -7.29 -5.94 6.92
N GLY A 165 -8.26 -5.39 7.63
CA GLY A 165 -9.68 -5.61 7.39
C GLY A 165 -10.19 -4.88 6.14
N VAL A 166 -11.50 -4.97 5.92
CA VAL A 166 -12.17 -4.40 4.75
C VAL A 166 -11.86 -2.90 4.62
N ASN A 167 -11.49 -2.50 3.39
CA ASN A 167 -11.13 -1.13 3.03
C ASN A 167 -10.01 -0.52 3.88
N GLY A 168 -9.14 -1.36 4.50
CA GLY A 168 -8.03 -0.88 5.31
C GLY A 168 -8.46 -0.09 6.56
N LYS A 169 -9.67 -0.26 7.07
CA LYS A 169 -10.16 0.50 8.22
C LYS A 169 -9.45 0.11 9.53
N ARG A 170 -9.02 -1.14 9.64
CA ARG A 170 -8.32 -1.69 10.81
C ARG A 170 -7.21 -2.62 10.40
N SER A 171 -6.14 -2.64 11.14
CA SER A 171 -5.10 -3.65 11.02
C SER A 171 -5.58 -4.98 11.56
N MET A 172 -5.06 -6.11 11.06
CA MET A 172 -5.44 -7.46 11.50
C MET A 172 -4.23 -8.16 12.11
N ILE A 173 -4.47 -8.91 13.19
CA ILE A 173 -3.47 -9.76 13.82
C ILE A 173 -3.52 -11.12 13.13
N VAL A 174 -2.46 -11.47 12.41
CA VAL A 174 -2.37 -12.72 11.64
C VAL A 174 -1.12 -13.49 12.01
N ASP A 175 -1.20 -14.80 11.86
CA ASP A 175 -0.04 -15.68 11.77
C ASP A 175 0.29 -15.83 10.27
N LEU A 176 1.36 -15.19 9.81
CA LEU A 176 1.73 -15.22 8.40
C LEU A 176 2.14 -16.62 7.93
N ASP A 177 2.69 -17.45 8.82
CA ASP A 177 3.08 -18.82 8.48
C ASP A 177 1.86 -19.68 8.12
N GLU A 178 0.69 -19.35 8.67
CA GLU A 178 -0.57 -20.05 8.33
C GLU A 178 -1.19 -19.55 7.01
N THR A 179 -0.68 -18.46 6.42
CA THR A 179 -1.21 -17.92 5.16
C THR A 179 -0.55 -18.51 3.92
N ASP A 180 0.54 -19.24 4.09
CA ASP A 180 1.26 -19.88 2.99
C ASP A 180 0.42 -20.99 2.36
N PRO A 181 0.20 -20.98 1.03
CA PRO A 181 -0.49 -22.05 0.36
C PRO A 181 0.36 -23.32 0.33
N GLU A 182 -0.30 -24.46 0.12
CA GLU A 182 0.40 -25.73 -0.03
C GLU A 182 1.47 -25.67 -1.15
N GLY A 183 2.69 -26.05 -0.82
CA GLY A 183 3.83 -26.03 -1.74
C GLY A 183 4.60 -24.73 -1.81
N TRP A 184 4.20 -23.70 -1.06
CA TRP A 184 4.85 -22.36 -1.05
C TRP A 184 6.36 -22.43 -0.81
N SER A 185 6.80 -23.25 0.15
CA SER A 185 8.22 -23.44 0.46
C SER A 185 9.05 -24.07 -0.67
N ASN A 186 8.39 -24.69 -1.64
CA ASN A 186 9.02 -25.31 -2.81
C ASN A 186 8.86 -24.45 -4.08
N ASP A 187 8.15 -23.31 -3.98
CA ASP A 187 7.98 -22.41 -5.11
C ASP A 187 9.27 -21.61 -5.35
N ASN A 188 9.83 -21.80 -6.54
CA ASN A 188 11.02 -21.09 -6.97
C ASN A 188 10.61 -19.92 -7.85
N HIS A 189 10.78 -18.69 -7.36
CA HIS A 189 10.46 -17.55 -8.18
C HIS A 189 11.35 -17.45 -9.41
N VAL A 190 10.75 -17.06 -10.53
CA VAL A 190 11.45 -16.94 -11.81
C VAL A 190 12.31 -15.67 -11.79
N LEU A 191 13.64 -15.85 -11.88
CA LEU A 191 14.58 -14.74 -11.99
C LEU A 191 14.78 -14.39 -13.47
N LEU A 192 14.60 -13.12 -13.81
CA LEU A 192 15.04 -12.58 -15.09
C LEU A 192 16.52 -12.23 -14.99
N ASP A 193 17.32 -12.67 -15.96
CA ASP A 193 18.76 -12.40 -16.02
C ASP A 193 19.07 -10.91 -16.24
N LYS A 194 18.12 -10.14 -16.79
CA LYS A 194 18.21 -8.69 -17.01
C LYS A 194 16.84 -8.04 -16.83
N SER A 195 16.80 -6.91 -16.15
CA SER A 195 15.59 -6.10 -15.99
C SER A 195 14.96 -5.65 -17.33
N THR A 196 15.79 -5.47 -18.36
CA THR A 196 15.35 -5.11 -19.72
C THR A 196 14.57 -6.22 -20.44
N LYS A 197 14.54 -7.43 -19.90
CA LYS A 197 13.72 -8.55 -20.40
C LYS A 197 12.33 -8.60 -19.72
N SER A 198 12.07 -7.71 -18.79
CA SER A 198 10.76 -7.62 -18.15
C SER A 198 9.74 -7.06 -19.14
N SER A 199 8.63 -7.77 -19.27
CA SER A 199 7.42 -7.33 -19.94
C SER A 199 6.28 -7.36 -18.93
N VAL A 200 5.81 -6.19 -18.51
CA VAL A 200 4.81 -6.04 -17.44
C VAL A 200 3.45 -5.77 -18.08
N TRP A 201 2.44 -6.52 -17.61
CA TRP A 201 1.04 -6.28 -17.93
C TRP A 201 0.31 -5.85 -16.65
N GLU A 202 -0.07 -4.58 -16.58
CA GLU A 202 -0.89 -4.05 -15.49
C GLU A 202 -2.37 -4.30 -15.81
N LEU A 203 -3.12 -4.80 -14.82
CA LEU A 203 -4.53 -5.10 -14.99
C LEU A 203 -5.31 -4.95 -13.67
N HIS A 204 -6.62 -4.85 -13.80
CA HIS A 204 -7.55 -4.95 -12.68
C HIS A 204 -8.07 -6.40 -12.58
N ILE A 205 -7.96 -7.01 -11.40
CA ILE A 205 -8.28 -8.43 -11.18
C ILE A 205 -9.67 -8.81 -11.69
N LYS A 206 -10.69 -7.98 -11.40
CA LYS A 206 -12.04 -8.25 -11.85
C LYS A 206 -12.17 -8.18 -13.37
N ASP A 207 -11.60 -7.14 -13.99
CA ASP A 207 -11.74 -6.89 -15.42
C ASP A 207 -11.03 -7.94 -16.28
N PHE A 208 -9.97 -8.55 -15.73
CA PHE A 208 -9.21 -9.61 -16.38
C PHE A 208 -10.07 -10.75 -16.95
N SER A 209 -11.14 -11.13 -16.25
CA SER A 209 -11.96 -12.28 -16.62
C SER A 209 -13.46 -12.09 -16.46
N TYR A 210 -13.94 -10.88 -16.12
CA TYR A 210 -15.34 -10.62 -15.76
C TYR A 210 -16.32 -10.87 -16.90
N ASP A 211 -15.91 -10.63 -18.15
CA ASP A 211 -16.75 -10.91 -19.32
C ASP A 211 -16.96 -12.42 -19.47
N LYS A 212 -18.21 -12.83 -19.72
CA LYS A 212 -18.54 -14.24 -19.97
C LYS A 212 -17.82 -14.83 -21.17
N ALA A 213 -17.50 -13.99 -22.15
CA ALA A 213 -16.73 -14.41 -23.33
C ALA A 213 -15.27 -14.78 -22.99
N SER A 214 -14.79 -14.47 -21.78
CA SER A 214 -13.44 -14.87 -21.34
C SER A 214 -13.24 -16.38 -21.31
N GLY A 215 -14.31 -17.17 -21.21
CA GLY A 215 -14.24 -18.63 -21.09
C GLY A 215 -13.85 -19.12 -19.69
N VAL A 216 -13.61 -18.21 -18.74
CA VAL A 216 -13.35 -18.56 -17.32
C VAL A 216 -14.64 -19.04 -16.67
N SER A 217 -14.54 -20.04 -15.80
CA SER A 217 -15.68 -20.64 -15.10
C SER A 217 -16.46 -19.59 -14.28
N ASP A 218 -17.76 -19.79 -14.11
CA ASP A 218 -18.60 -18.88 -13.33
C ASP A 218 -18.14 -18.76 -11.87
N ALA A 219 -17.51 -19.80 -11.33
CA ALA A 219 -16.99 -19.82 -9.97
C ALA A 219 -15.82 -18.86 -9.77
N ASN A 220 -14.95 -18.72 -10.77
CA ASN A 220 -13.69 -17.97 -10.69
C ASN A 220 -13.70 -16.66 -11.45
N ARG A 221 -14.68 -16.44 -12.33
CA ARG A 221 -14.78 -15.23 -13.17
C ARG A 221 -14.82 -13.96 -12.33
N GLY A 222 -13.93 -13.01 -12.63
CA GLY A 222 -13.76 -11.74 -11.93
C GLY A 222 -13.11 -11.88 -10.54
N LYS A 223 -12.46 -13.00 -10.25
CA LYS A 223 -11.80 -13.28 -8.97
C LYS A 223 -10.33 -13.65 -9.18
N TYR A 224 -9.55 -13.65 -8.11
CA TYR A 224 -8.13 -14.05 -8.14
C TYR A 224 -7.92 -15.45 -8.72
N LEU A 225 -8.80 -16.41 -8.42
CA LEU A 225 -8.70 -17.77 -8.94
C LEU A 225 -8.86 -17.89 -10.46
N ALA A 226 -9.30 -16.84 -11.16
CA ALA A 226 -9.30 -16.82 -12.63
C ALA A 226 -7.89 -16.97 -13.22
N PHE A 227 -6.86 -16.55 -12.49
CA PHE A 227 -5.45 -16.69 -12.91
C PHE A 227 -4.94 -18.13 -12.86
N THR A 228 -5.65 -19.04 -12.19
CA THR A 228 -5.30 -20.47 -12.11
C THR A 228 -5.95 -21.31 -13.22
N GLU A 229 -6.90 -20.74 -13.97
CA GLU A 229 -7.55 -21.45 -15.08
C GLU A 229 -6.72 -21.32 -16.37
N SER A 230 -6.41 -22.45 -16.99
CA SER A 230 -5.74 -22.56 -18.29
C SER A 230 -6.67 -23.17 -19.34
N GLY A 231 -6.33 -23.02 -20.62
CA GLY A 231 -7.13 -23.52 -21.73
C GLY A 231 -8.39 -22.68 -21.98
N THR A 232 -8.51 -21.50 -21.38
CA THR A 232 -9.64 -20.59 -21.63
C THR A 232 -9.54 -19.96 -23.01
N THR A 233 -10.68 -19.88 -23.70
CA THR A 233 -10.75 -19.30 -25.06
C THR A 233 -11.97 -18.42 -25.21
N LEU A 234 -11.91 -17.49 -26.16
CA LEU A 234 -13.01 -16.58 -26.45
C LEU A 234 -14.28 -17.38 -26.75
N ASN A 235 -15.35 -17.11 -25.98
CA ASN A 235 -16.63 -17.82 -26.00
C ASN A 235 -16.52 -19.36 -25.75
N GLY A 236 -15.39 -19.86 -25.29
CA GLY A 236 -15.15 -21.30 -25.16
C GLY A 236 -15.01 -22.05 -26.49
N GLU A 237 -14.72 -21.37 -27.58
CA GLU A 237 -14.69 -21.95 -28.95
C GLU A 237 -13.39 -22.71 -29.27
N GLY A 238 -12.39 -22.70 -28.40
CA GLY A 238 -11.11 -23.37 -28.62
C GLY A 238 -10.22 -22.74 -29.69
N LYS A 239 -10.46 -21.49 -30.09
CA LYS A 239 -9.76 -20.85 -31.22
C LYS A 239 -8.81 -19.71 -30.80
N VAL A 240 -9.23 -18.89 -29.89
CA VAL A 240 -8.49 -17.70 -29.47
C VAL A 240 -8.29 -17.76 -27.96
N SER A 241 -7.05 -17.83 -27.52
CA SER A 241 -6.69 -17.89 -26.10
C SER A 241 -7.12 -16.60 -25.38
N THR A 242 -7.55 -16.75 -24.15
CA THR A 242 -7.94 -15.66 -23.26
C THR A 242 -7.19 -15.76 -21.95
N CYS A 243 -7.27 -14.72 -21.16
CA CYS A 243 -6.76 -14.67 -19.79
C CYS A 243 -5.28 -15.08 -19.69
N ILE A 244 -4.93 -16.03 -18.82
CA ILE A 244 -3.53 -16.35 -18.54
C ILE A 244 -2.78 -16.93 -19.75
N ASP A 245 -3.46 -17.71 -20.58
CA ASP A 245 -2.81 -18.30 -21.76
C ASP A 245 -2.55 -17.23 -22.84
N TYR A 246 -3.43 -16.24 -22.99
CA TYR A 246 -3.17 -15.10 -23.85
C TYR A 246 -1.95 -14.30 -23.40
N LEU A 247 -1.79 -14.05 -22.10
CA LEU A 247 -0.61 -13.36 -21.57
C LEU A 247 0.69 -14.14 -21.80
N LYS A 248 0.63 -15.47 -21.68
CA LYS A 248 1.77 -16.36 -22.02
C LYS A 248 2.13 -16.29 -23.49
N GLU A 249 1.14 -16.32 -24.40
CA GLU A 249 1.36 -16.19 -25.84
C GLU A 249 1.98 -14.84 -26.21
N LEU A 250 1.61 -13.77 -25.52
CA LEU A 250 2.22 -12.45 -25.70
C LEU A 250 3.66 -12.36 -25.17
N GLY A 251 4.12 -13.33 -24.39
CA GLY A 251 5.42 -13.29 -23.77
C GLY A 251 5.51 -12.33 -22.58
N VAL A 252 4.38 -12.06 -21.91
CA VAL A 252 4.36 -11.30 -20.66
C VAL A 252 5.11 -12.07 -19.58
N THR A 253 6.03 -11.39 -18.88
CA THR A 253 6.84 -11.98 -17.82
C THR A 253 6.35 -11.65 -16.42
N THR A 254 5.58 -10.57 -16.29
CA THR A 254 5.12 -10.07 -15.00
C THR A 254 3.71 -9.52 -15.14
N VAL A 255 2.83 -9.91 -14.21
CA VAL A 255 1.48 -9.34 -14.06
C VAL A 255 1.45 -8.47 -12.81
N GLN A 256 0.96 -7.24 -12.97
CA GLN A 256 0.80 -6.27 -11.88
C GLN A 256 -0.67 -5.97 -11.65
#